data_413f5e4d3ee9b4343040291090821273
#
_entry.id   413f5e4d3ee9b4343040291090821273
#
_cell.length_a   1.000
_cell.length_b   1.000
_cell.length_c   1.000
_cell.angle_alpha   90.00
_cell.angle_beta   90.00
_cell.angle_gamma   90.00
#
_symmetry.space_group_name_H-M   'P 1'
#
loop_
_entity.id
_entity.type
_entity.pdbx_description
1 polymer ?
#
loop_
_entity_poly.entity_id
_entity_poly.type
_entity_poly.pdbx_seq_one_letter_code
_entity_poly.pdbx_strand_id
1 'polypeptide(L)'
;MSMLIQGPEQPGNNINLYLVLLQEELDTLWKTPAKTWDASKGEYFNMRAALITTVQDYLGYGYVAGQVCHGYCGCTRYMDDTTSQQLMSRKDGGSGKIVYMGHQRWPEQDDPWRNCGDLFNGHAEHRGPPRKRSGAKIDELLKNWKECPALGKTMRKVPEPLLKVWKTRSVF
;
A
#
# COMPACT_ATOMS: atom_id res chain seq x y z
N MET A 1 5.10 20.75 10.66
CA MET A 1 5.78 19.67 9.88
C MET A 1 6.55 18.86 10.89
N SER A 2 6.21 17.58 11.06
CA SER A 2 6.80 16.70 12.08
C SER A 2 8.06 15.99 11.59
N MET A 3 8.19 15.75 10.29
CA MET A 3 9.35 15.05 9.72
C MET A 3 9.61 15.48 8.28
N LEU A 4 10.88 15.59 7.91
CA LEU A 4 11.35 15.80 6.55
C LEU A 4 12.47 14.79 6.27
N ILE A 5 12.28 13.96 5.25
CA ILE A 5 13.30 13.02 4.77
C ILE A 5 14.10 13.72 3.68
N GLN A 6 15.39 13.91 3.94
CA GLN A 6 16.28 14.62 3.02
C GLN A 6 16.66 13.72 1.84
N GLY A 7 16.53 14.27 0.60
CA GLY A 7 16.98 13.62 -0.63
C GLY A 7 18.51 13.55 -0.78
N PRO A 8 19.04 13.06 -1.91
CA PRO A 8 18.37 12.95 -3.20
C PRO A 8 17.60 11.64 -3.45
N GLU A 9 17.85 10.58 -2.67
CA GLU A 9 17.23 9.28 -2.90
C GLU A 9 15.96 9.11 -2.06
N GLN A 10 14.96 8.44 -2.67
CA GLN A 10 13.73 8.09 -1.94
C GLN A 10 14.00 6.94 -0.99
N PRO A 11 13.37 6.93 0.19
CA PRO A 11 13.51 5.83 1.15
C PRO A 11 12.94 4.51 0.64
N GLY A 12 12.02 4.54 -0.33
CA GLY A 12 11.37 3.34 -0.85
C GLY A 12 10.73 2.52 0.26
N ASN A 13 10.94 1.21 0.26
CA ASN A 13 10.42 0.31 1.30
C ASN A 13 11.06 0.52 2.69
N ASN A 14 12.12 1.31 2.80
CA ASN A 14 12.73 1.66 4.09
C ASN A 14 12.01 2.82 4.80
N ILE A 15 10.93 3.35 4.22
CA ILE A 15 10.15 4.44 4.82
C ILE A 15 9.68 4.11 6.24
N ASN A 16 9.46 2.84 6.54
CA ASN A 16 9.05 2.39 7.88
C ASN A 16 10.07 2.78 8.98
N LEU A 17 11.36 2.89 8.65
CA LEU A 17 12.39 3.31 9.60
C LEU A 17 12.15 4.74 10.10
N TYR A 18 11.57 5.57 9.26
CA TYR A 18 11.22 6.95 9.60
C TYR A 18 9.84 7.03 10.26
N LEU A 19 8.88 6.23 9.77
CA LEU A 19 7.52 6.24 10.29
C LEU A 19 7.39 5.69 11.71
N VAL A 20 8.31 4.80 12.13
CA VAL A 20 8.39 4.30 13.53
C VAL A 20 8.52 5.46 14.51
N LEU A 21 9.38 6.45 14.23
CA LEU A 21 9.57 7.61 15.11
C LEU A 21 8.27 8.42 15.27
N LEU A 22 7.58 8.64 14.14
CA LEU A 22 6.28 9.34 14.17
C LEU A 22 5.23 8.54 14.94
N GLN A 23 5.20 7.22 14.78
CA GLN A 23 4.29 6.34 15.50
C GLN A 23 4.54 6.39 17.01
N GLU A 24 5.80 6.34 17.45
CA GLU A 24 6.16 6.43 18.87
C GLU A 24 5.72 7.76 19.50
N GLU A 25 5.86 8.88 18.77
CA GLU A 25 5.38 10.18 19.22
C GLU A 25 3.85 10.23 19.33
N LEU A 26 3.14 9.71 18.31
CA LEU A 26 1.68 9.64 18.32
C LEU A 26 1.15 8.74 19.44
N ASP A 27 1.78 7.61 19.67
CA ASP A 27 1.45 6.70 20.77
C ASP A 27 1.68 7.37 22.12
N THR A 28 2.73 8.15 22.27
CA THR A 28 3.01 8.93 23.49
C THR A 28 1.93 9.97 23.72
N LEU A 29 1.58 10.77 22.72
CA LEU A 29 0.52 11.79 22.81
C LEU A 29 -0.87 11.19 23.04
N TRP A 30 -1.12 9.99 22.52
CA TRP A 30 -2.39 9.30 22.78
C TRP A 30 -2.51 8.81 24.22
N LYS A 31 -1.45 8.21 24.77
CA LYS A 31 -1.41 7.65 26.13
C LYS A 31 -1.24 8.73 27.20
N THR A 32 -0.39 9.70 26.92
CA THR A 32 -0.04 10.80 27.84
C THR A 32 -0.29 12.14 27.15
N PRO A 33 -1.52 12.68 27.26
CA PRO A 33 -1.89 13.90 26.56
C PRO A 33 -1.03 15.10 26.97
N ALA A 34 -0.66 15.93 26.00
CA ALA A 34 0.07 17.17 26.25
C ALA A 34 -0.89 18.27 26.72
N LYS A 35 -0.58 18.90 27.88
CA LYS A 35 -1.32 20.07 28.38
C LYS A 35 -1.05 21.26 27.46
N THR A 36 -2.05 21.69 26.73
CA THR A 36 -1.94 22.72 25.68
C THR A 36 -2.86 23.90 26.01
N TRP A 37 -2.38 25.11 25.76
CA TRP A 37 -3.14 26.34 25.94
C TRP A 37 -4.01 26.65 24.72
N ASP A 38 -5.31 26.82 24.94
CA ASP A 38 -6.24 27.34 23.93
C ASP A 38 -6.40 28.84 24.11
N ALA A 39 -5.76 29.63 23.25
CA ALA A 39 -5.83 31.09 23.32
C ALA A 39 -7.20 31.66 22.98
N SER A 40 -8.04 30.93 22.24
CA SER A 40 -9.38 31.34 21.87
C SER A 40 -10.34 31.25 23.04
N LYS A 41 -10.19 30.20 23.86
CA LYS A 41 -11.04 29.98 25.06
C LYS A 41 -10.43 30.47 26.37
N GLY A 42 -9.12 30.77 26.35
CA GLY A 42 -8.40 31.16 27.56
C GLY A 42 -8.25 30.03 28.59
N GLU A 43 -8.18 28.79 28.15
CA GLU A 43 -8.11 27.60 29.04
C GLU A 43 -7.09 26.58 28.60
N TYR A 44 -6.67 25.68 29.48
CA TYR A 44 -5.85 24.56 29.17
C TYR A 44 -6.70 23.33 28.86
N PHE A 45 -6.29 22.57 27.81
CA PHE A 45 -6.89 21.28 27.50
C PHE A 45 -5.81 20.20 27.33
N ASN A 46 -6.22 18.94 27.38
CA ASN A 46 -5.35 17.80 27.17
C ASN A 46 -5.40 17.39 25.69
N MET A 47 -4.34 17.77 24.95
CA MET A 47 -4.22 17.45 23.52
C MET A 47 -3.80 16.01 23.32
N ARG A 48 -4.57 15.27 22.52
CA ARG A 48 -4.23 13.96 21.99
C ARG A 48 -4.08 14.04 20.48
N ALA A 49 -3.22 13.19 19.91
CA ALA A 49 -3.07 13.10 18.47
C ALA A 49 -3.18 11.65 18.01
N ALA A 50 -3.79 11.45 16.85
CA ALA A 50 -3.90 10.15 16.18
C ALA A 50 -3.79 10.34 14.68
N LEU A 51 -3.22 9.36 13.98
CA LEU A 51 -3.23 9.31 12.53
C LEU A 51 -4.60 8.81 12.06
N ILE A 52 -5.34 9.64 11.34
CA ILE A 52 -6.66 9.29 10.81
C ILE A 52 -6.54 8.76 9.38
N THR A 53 -5.68 9.39 8.57
CA THR A 53 -5.50 9.03 7.17
C THR A 53 -4.13 9.48 6.66
N THR A 54 -3.66 8.85 5.60
CA THR A 54 -2.47 9.25 4.86
C THR A 54 -2.86 9.60 3.43
N VAL A 55 -2.20 10.61 2.84
CA VAL A 55 -2.41 11.02 1.45
C VAL A 55 -1.06 10.97 0.73
N GLN A 56 -0.96 10.14 -0.27
CA GLN A 56 0.24 9.93 -1.06
C GLN A 56 -0.12 9.54 -2.51
N ASP A 57 0.88 9.60 -3.38
CA ASP A 57 0.76 9.08 -4.73
C ASP A 57 0.69 7.53 -4.74
N TYR A 58 0.55 6.95 -5.92
CA TYR A 58 0.43 5.51 -6.09
C TYR A 58 1.65 4.73 -5.54
N LEU A 59 2.87 5.21 -5.82
CA LEU A 59 4.10 4.57 -5.36
C LEU A 59 4.28 4.74 -3.86
N GLY A 60 4.07 5.95 -3.36
CA GLY A 60 4.12 6.25 -1.93
C GLY A 60 3.13 5.41 -1.13
N TYR A 61 1.93 5.18 -1.67
CA TYR A 61 0.94 4.32 -1.03
C TYR A 61 1.46 2.87 -0.88
N GLY A 62 2.07 2.33 -1.93
CA GLY A 62 2.68 0.99 -1.87
C GLY A 62 3.81 0.92 -0.85
N TYR A 63 4.69 1.92 -0.79
CA TYR A 63 5.79 1.96 0.18
C TYR A 63 5.29 2.05 1.62
N VAL A 64 4.34 2.94 1.90
CA VAL A 64 3.74 3.08 3.24
C VAL A 64 2.99 1.81 3.66
N ALA A 65 2.31 1.13 2.73
CA ALA A 65 1.67 -0.15 2.99
C ALA A 65 2.65 -1.34 3.08
N GLY A 66 3.95 -1.12 2.79
CA GLY A 66 4.95 -2.19 2.75
C GLY A 66 4.77 -3.16 1.59
N GLN A 67 3.97 -2.80 0.59
CA GLN A 67 3.62 -3.66 -0.54
C GLN A 67 4.54 -3.47 -1.74
N VAL A 68 4.44 -4.37 -2.72
CA VAL A 68 5.12 -4.21 -4.00
C VAL A 68 4.44 -3.09 -4.79
N CYS A 69 5.25 -2.16 -5.34
CA CYS A 69 4.75 -1.06 -6.18
C CYS A 69 4.84 -1.37 -7.67
N HIS A 70 5.45 -2.49 -8.04
CA HIS A 70 5.72 -2.92 -9.41
C HIS A 70 5.43 -4.40 -9.58
N GLY A 71 5.37 -4.86 -10.83
CA GLY A 71 5.15 -6.26 -11.13
C GLY A 71 3.66 -6.64 -11.16
N TYR A 72 3.38 -7.93 -11.18
CA TYR A 72 2.03 -8.45 -11.41
C TYR A 72 1.01 -8.09 -10.34
N CYS A 73 1.44 -7.89 -9.10
CA CYS A 73 0.59 -7.59 -7.95
C CYS A 73 0.75 -6.15 -7.43
N GLY A 74 1.17 -5.22 -8.30
CA GLY A 74 1.50 -3.84 -7.89
C GLY A 74 0.31 -2.97 -7.47
N CYS A 75 -0.92 -3.46 -7.50
CA CYS A 75 -2.07 -2.72 -7.01
C CYS A 75 -2.35 -3.03 -5.53
N THR A 76 -2.13 -2.07 -4.66
CA THR A 76 -2.32 -2.18 -3.21
C THR A 76 -3.76 -2.52 -2.80
N ARG A 77 -4.74 -2.15 -3.64
CA ARG A 77 -6.16 -2.36 -3.38
C ARG A 77 -6.64 -3.78 -3.70
N TYR A 78 -6.12 -4.36 -4.79
CA TYR A 78 -6.56 -5.66 -5.30
C TYR A 78 -5.51 -6.75 -5.10
N MET A 79 -4.27 -6.36 -4.84
CA MET A 79 -3.16 -7.27 -4.50
C MET A 79 -3.01 -8.41 -5.52
N ASP A 80 -3.19 -9.64 -5.06
CA ASP A 80 -3.09 -10.86 -5.86
C ASP A 80 -4.26 -11.05 -6.86
N ASP A 81 -5.36 -10.31 -6.71
CA ASP A 81 -6.48 -10.28 -7.68
C ASP A 81 -6.34 -9.17 -8.74
N THR A 82 -5.17 -8.52 -8.79
CA THR A 82 -4.84 -7.55 -9.83
C THR A 82 -4.72 -8.25 -11.18
N THR A 83 -5.48 -7.80 -12.17
CA THR A 83 -5.32 -8.27 -13.55
C THR A 83 -4.18 -7.50 -14.20
N SER A 84 -3.11 -8.20 -14.53
CA SER A 84 -1.91 -7.62 -15.13
C SER A 84 -1.41 -8.48 -16.28
N GLN A 85 -0.76 -7.84 -17.25
CA GLN A 85 -0.15 -8.49 -18.41
C GLN A 85 1.22 -7.91 -18.69
N GLN A 86 2.18 -8.76 -19.02
CA GLN A 86 3.49 -8.33 -19.46
C GLN A 86 3.45 -8.03 -20.97
N LEU A 87 3.79 -6.81 -21.34
CA LEU A 87 3.98 -6.44 -22.74
C LEU A 87 5.34 -6.94 -23.20
N MET A 88 5.39 -7.60 -24.34
CA MET A 88 6.66 -8.04 -24.96
C MET A 88 7.47 -6.82 -25.38
N SER A 89 8.76 -6.82 -25.06
CA SER A 89 9.68 -5.80 -25.56
C SER A 89 9.92 -6.04 -27.06
N ARG A 90 9.80 -4.99 -27.86
CA ARG A 90 9.75 -5.13 -29.34
C ARG A 90 11.08 -5.43 -30.01
N LYS A 91 12.25 -5.19 -29.42
CA LYS A 91 13.53 -5.32 -30.18
C LYS A 91 14.76 -5.80 -29.41
N ASP A 92 14.84 -5.72 -28.10
CA ASP A 92 16.14 -5.85 -27.42
C ASP A 92 16.23 -6.98 -26.38
N GLY A 93 15.34 -7.96 -26.42
CA GLY A 93 15.35 -9.07 -25.45
C GLY A 93 15.14 -8.67 -23.98
N GLY A 94 14.85 -7.39 -23.73
CA GLY A 94 14.57 -6.86 -22.40
C GLY A 94 13.21 -7.32 -21.85
N SER A 95 13.10 -7.37 -20.54
CA SER A 95 11.84 -7.62 -19.85
C SER A 95 10.84 -6.53 -20.20
N GLY A 96 9.73 -6.89 -20.85
CA GLY A 96 8.66 -5.95 -21.20
C GLY A 96 8.00 -5.32 -19.97
N LYS A 97 7.32 -4.21 -20.16
CA LYS A 97 6.58 -3.52 -19.09
C LYS A 97 5.36 -4.34 -18.69
N ILE A 98 5.08 -4.38 -17.39
CA ILE A 98 3.83 -4.91 -16.88
C ILE A 98 2.79 -3.79 -16.86
N VAL A 99 1.64 -4.06 -17.44
CA VAL A 99 0.48 -3.17 -17.48
C VAL A 99 -0.69 -3.81 -16.75
N TYR A 100 -1.53 -2.98 -16.14
CA TYR A 100 -2.71 -3.45 -15.43
C TYR A 100 -3.90 -3.38 -16.38
N MET A 101 -4.32 -4.55 -16.81
CA MET A 101 -5.40 -4.77 -17.75
C MET A 101 -6.65 -5.25 -17.00
N GLY A 102 -7.69 -5.60 -17.73
CA GLY A 102 -8.89 -6.19 -17.14
C GLY A 102 -9.99 -5.18 -16.89
N HIS A 103 -10.00 -4.09 -17.66
CA HIS A 103 -11.09 -3.11 -17.63
C HIS A 103 -12.46 -3.77 -17.86
N GLN A 104 -12.49 -4.85 -18.63
CA GLN A 104 -13.66 -5.67 -18.91
C GLN A 104 -14.27 -6.35 -17.65
N ARG A 105 -13.51 -6.47 -16.55
CA ARG A 105 -13.99 -7.02 -15.27
C ARG A 105 -14.82 -6.03 -14.43
N TRP A 106 -14.76 -4.72 -14.75
CA TRP A 106 -15.37 -3.67 -13.94
C TRP A 106 -16.84 -3.37 -14.22
N PRO A 107 -17.32 -3.50 -15.48
CA PRO A 107 -18.73 -3.37 -15.77
C PRO A 107 -19.59 -4.39 -15.01
N GLU A 108 -20.88 -4.11 -14.90
CA GLU A 108 -21.86 -5.04 -14.32
C GLU A 108 -21.81 -6.40 -15.01
N GLN A 109 -22.29 -7.44 -14.35
CA GLN A 109 -22.13 -8.82 -14.83
C GLN A 109 -22.81 -9.08 -16.18
N ASP A 110 -23.88 -8.37 -16.46
CA ASP A 110 -24.68 -8.45 -17.69
C ASP A 110 -24.33 -7.40 -18.75
N ASP A 111 -23.31 -6.56 -18.48
CA ASP A 111 -22.88 -5.51 -19.40
C ASP A 111 -22.36 -6.10 -20.72
N PRO A 112 -22.84 -5.62 -21.89
CA PRO A 112 -22.40 -6.09 -23.20
C PRO A 112 -20.90 -5.99 -23.45
N TRP A 113 -20.20 -5.01 -22.83
CA TRP A 113 -18.76 -4.84 -22.94
C TRP A 113 -17.96 -6.06 -22.46
N ARG A 114 -18.54 -6.86 -21.55
CA ARG A 114 -17.91 -8.10 -21.08
C ARG A 114 -17.77 -9.14 -22.19
N ASN A 115 -18.61 -9.07 -23.22
CA ASN A 115 -18.60 -9.98 -24.35
C ASN A 115 -17.82 -9.44 -25.56
N CYS A 116 -17.35 -8.19 -25.52
CA CYS A 116 -16.59 -7.56 -26.61
C CYS A 116 -15.12 -7.99 -26.61
N GLY A 117 -14.83 -9.27 -26.84
CA GLY A 117 -13.46 -9.78 -26.86
C GLY A 117 -12.54 -9.02 -27.81
N ASP A 118 -13.02 -8.65 -28.99
CA ASP A 118 -12.24 -7.96 -30.04
C ASP A 118 -11.63 -6.63 -29.57
N LEU A 119 -12.28 -5.96 -28.64
CA LEU A 119 -11.79 -4.69 -28.09
C LEU A 119 -10.81 -4.86 -26.92
N PHE A 120 -10.62 -6.07 -26.42
CA PHE A 120 -9.78 -6.34 -25.25
C PHE A 120 -8.74 -7.42 -25.55
N ASN A 121 -8.98 -8.67 -25.18
CA ASN A 121 -8.01 -9.75 -25.22
C ASN A 121 -8.45 -10.97 -26.08
N GLY A 122 -9.48 -10.79 -26.89
CA GLY A 122 -10.03 -11.84 -27.76
C GLY A 122 -11.06 -12.75 -27.08
N HIS A 123 -11.39 -12.52 -25.82
CA HIS A 123 -12.28 -13.40 -25.05
C HIS A 123 -13.32 -12.61 -24.26
N ALA A 124 -14.50 -13.23 -24.05
CA ALA A 124 -15.50 -12.72 -23.13
C ALA A 124 -15.02 -12.79 -21.66
N GLU A 125 -15.39 -11.82 -20.86
CA GLU A 125 -14.98 -11.74 -19.46
C GLU A 125 -16.11 -12.25 -18.54
N HIS A 126 -15.91 -13.40 -17.95
CA HIS A 126 -16.89 -14.04 -17.06
C HIS A 126 -16.56 -13.86 -15.58
N ARG A 127 -15.35 -13.41 -15.25
CA ARG A 127 -14.92 -13.20 -13.87
C ARG A 127 -15.64 -11.97 -13.29
N GLY A 128 -15.99 -12.04 -12.02
CA GLY A 128 -16.45 -10.87 -11.28
C GLY A 128 -15.40 -9.77 -11.17
N PRO A 129 -15.74 -8.57 -10.66
CA PRO A 129 -14.81 -7.50 -10.43
C PRO A 129 -13.70 -7.93 -9.46
N PRO A 130 -12.49 -7.35 -9.56
CA PRO A 130 -11.40 -7.69 -8.65
C PRO A 130 -11.81 -7.46 -7.18
N ARG A 131 -11.49 -8.41 -6.32
CA ARG A 131 -11.90 -8.39 -4.92
C ARG A 131 -11.05 -7.42 -4.10
N LYS A 132 -11.72 -6.48 -3.45
CA LYS A 132 -11.09 -5.63 -2.42
C LYS A 132 -10.96 -6.42 -1.13
N ARG A 133 -9.80 -6.37 -0.50
CA ARG A 133 -9.63 -6.91 0.84
C ARG A 133 -9.98 -5.86 1.87
N SER A 134 -10.72 -6.25 2.91
CA SER A 134 -10.96 -5.38 4.06
C SER A 134 -9.70 -5.27 4.93
N GLY A 135 -9.58 -4.18 5.71
CA GLY A 135 -8.49 -4.01 6.66
C GLY A 135 -8.38 -5.18 7.65
N ALA A 136 -9.51 -5.68 8.14
CA ALA A 136 -9.54 -6.85 9.01
C ALA A 136 -8.95 -8.11 8.35
N LYS A 137 -9.20 -8.32 7.05
CA LYS A 137 -8.62 -9.44 6.31
C LYS A 137 -7.13 -9.27 6.07
N ILE A 138 -6.68 -8.04 5.85
CA ILE A 138 -5.26 -7.71 5.74
C ILE A 138 -4.56 -7.96 7.07
N ASP A 139 -5.13 -7.49 8.18
CA ASP A 139 -4.60 -7.70 9.52
C ASP A 139 -4.48 -9.20 9.84
N GLU A 140 -5.50 -9.99 9.53
CA GLU A 140 -5.45 -11.46 9.67
C GLU A 140 -4.29 -12.08 8.88
N LEU A 141 -4.07 -11.65 7.62
CA LEU A 141 -2.96 -12.14 6.79
C LEU A 141 -1.60 -11.78 7.37
N LEU A 142 -1.49 -10.61 7.98
CA LEU A 142 -0.24 -10.09 8.55
C LEU A 142 -0.04 -10.47 10.02
N LYS A 143 -1.03 -11.09 10.66
CA LYS A 143 -1.05 -11.38 12.11
C LYS A 143 0.19 -12.13 12.61
N ASN A 144 0.67 -13.09 11.83
CA ASN A 144 1.84 -13.91 12.19
C ASN A 144 3.17 -13.28 11.74
N TRP A 145 3.11 -12.18 11.03
CA TRP A 145 4.30 -11.47 10.58
C TRP A 145 4.60 -10.30 11.51
N LYS A 146 5.35 -10.56 12.57
CA LYS A 146 5.63 -9.61 13.67
C LYS A 146 6.76 -8.60 13.38
N GLU A 147 7.35 -8.61 12.20
CA GLU A 147 8.58 -7.87 11.96
C GLU A 147 8.35 -6.52 11.30
N CYS A 148 8.40 -5.48 12.11
CA CYS A 148 8.83 -4.16 11.67
C CYS A 148 10.37 -4.11 11.82
N PRO A 149 11.17 -3.75 10.80
CA PRO A 149 12.61 -3.64 10.95
C PRO A 149 12.93 -2.52 11.95
N ALA A 150 13.59 -2.87 13.05
CA ALA A 150 14.17 -1.87 13.92
C ALA A 150 15.33 -1.17 13.19
N LEU A 151 15.51 0.12 13.45
CA LEU A 151 16.59 0.93 12.87
C LEU A 151 17.93 0.21 13.00
N GLY A 152 18.64 0.01 11.88
CA GLY A 152 19.96 -0.63 11.86
C GLY A 152 19.97 -2.17 11.88
N LYS A 153 18.80 -2.85 11.79
CA LYS A 153 18.75 -4.31 11.67
C LYS A 153 18.41 -4.74 10.25
N THR A 154 19.08 -5.80 9.79
CA THR A 154 18.75 -6.43 8.50
C THR A 154 17.33 -6.98 8.55
N MET A 155 16.53 -6.64 7.54
CA MET A 155 15.15 -7.15 7.42
C MET A 155 15.17 -8.67 7.33
N ARG A 156 14.38 -9.34 8.15
CA ARG A 156 14.12 -10.76 7.98
C ARG A 156 13.29 -10.97 6.71
N LYS A 157 13.46 -12.14 6.08
CA LYS A 157 12.74 -12.47 4.85
C LYS A 157 11.23 -12.40 5.07
N VAL A 158 10.54 -11.76 4.13
CA VAL A 158 9.08 -11.80 4.03
C VAL A 158 8.64 -13.28 3.94
N PRO A 159 7.65 -13.73 4.70
CA PRO A 159 7.13 -15.09 4.56
C PRO A 159 6.74 -15.39 3.12
N GLU A 160 7.09 -16.56 2.61
CA GLU A 160 6.94 -16.92 1.20
C GLU A 160 5.51 -16.69 0.64
N PRO A 161 4.42 -17.01 1.37
CA PRO A 161 3.07 -16.74 0.90
C PRO A 161 2.77 -15.26 0.68
N LEU A 162 3.52 -14.36 1.33
CA LEU A 162 3.32 -12.91 1.26
C LEU A 162 4.25 -12.22 0.26
N LEU A 163 5.30 -12.87 -0.24
CA LEU A 163 6.33 -12.31 -1.12
C LEU A 163 5.78 -11.69 -2.42
N LYS A 164 4.64 -12.17 -2.91
CA LYS A 164 4.02 -11.66 -4.14
C LYS A 164 3.43 -10.27 -3.97
N VAL A 165 3.03 -9.90 -2.76
CA VAL A 165 2.26 -8.68 -2.47
C VAL A 165 3.04 -7.74 -1.55
N TRP A 166 3.71 -8.26 -0.52
CA TRP A 166 4.41 -7.44 0.47
C TRP A 166 5.92 -7.55 0.37
N LYS A 167 6.59 -6.43 0.58
CA LYS A 167 8.05 -6.32 0.74
C LYS A 167 8.45 -6.18 2.20
N THR A 168 7.66 -5.43 2.95
CA THR A 168 7.89 -5.20 4.38
C THR A 168 6.55 -5.19 5.10
N ARG A 169 6.55 -5.33 6.41
CA ARG A 169 5.36 -5.03 7.21
C ARG A 169 5.29 -3.52 7.44
N SER A 170 4.14 -2.91 7.14
CA SER A 170 3.88 -1.51 7.47
C SER A 170 3.85 -1.30 8.99
N VAL A 171 4.20 -0.10 9.42
CA VAL A 171 4.04 0.35 10.82
C VAL A 171 2.63 0.86 11.12
N PHE A 172 1.82 1.12 10.08
CA PHE A 172 0.43 1.56 10.16
C PHE A 172 -0.54 0.47 9.76
#